data_0997a0cab394f8afe25bff7604d287f5
#
_entry.id   0997a0cab394f8afe25bff7604d287f5
#
_cell.length_a   1.000
_cell.length_b   1.000
_cell.length_c   1.000
_cell.angle_alpha   90.00
_cell.angle_beta   90.00
_cell.angle_gamma   90.00
#
_symmetry.space_group_name_H-M   'P 1'
#
loop_
_entity.id
_entity.type
_entity.pdbx_description
1 polymer ?
#
loop_
_entity_poly.entity_id
_entity_poly.type
_entity_poly.pdbx_seq_one_letter_code
_entity_poly.pdbx_strand_id
1 'polypeptide(L)'
;GNFKGKHRVLGVTPEKIGKIAIKKGIPTIIDYFNKRISSKIIKKYGKAKIITATNVFAHIDDINNIVKSIKQTLKEDGVFISESHYLLPLIQTVQYDTIYHEHLRYYSLESLNFLLKKHKLEIFDVKEISTHGGSIRVYASRKGKYKISQRVKKQFKKEKKHLNKKSFEKFKKNVISSKINLFNLIKKIKDKNKNIFGVGAPSRASTLINYLGLDQDIIDCVLEINGSYKIGNYIPGTKIPILDERILSNKMPDFLILFSWHIKDELKKNLKKKGFKGKFIIPLPYPRIET
;
A
#
# COMPACT_ATOMS: atom_id res chain seq x y z
N GLY A 1 0.66 18.86 -5.26
CA GLY A 1 0.76 20.23 -4.76
C GLY A 1 2.19 20.73 -4.59
N ASN A 2 3.12 19.88 -4.12
CA ASN A 2 4.48 20.32 -3.69
C ASN A 2 5.35 20.93 -4.81
N PHE A 3 5.05 20.65 -6.06
CA PHE A 3 5.77 21.20 -7.22
C PHE A 3 5.07 22.41 -7.86
N LYS A 4 3.84 22.73 -7.43
CA LYS A 4 3.07 23.87 -7.96
C LYS A 4 3.77 25.19 -7.59
N GLY A 5 3.80 26.13 -8.54
CA GLY A 5 4.46 27.44 -8.38
C GLY A 5 5.92 27.45 -8.81
N LYS A 6 6.66 26.33 -8.71
CA LYS A 6 8.06 26.24 -9.14
C LYS A 6 8.22 25.56 -10.52
N HIS A 7 7.26 24.71 -10.88
CA HIS A 7 7.33 23.90 -12.10
C HIS A 7 5.95 23.77 -12.74
N ARG A 8 5.91 23.59 -14.06
CA ARG A 8 4.70 23.19 -14.77
C ARG A 8 4.39 21.74 -14.42
N VAL A 9 3.20 21.48 -13.84
CA VAL A 9 2.76 20.16 -13.39
C VAL A 9 1.50 19.72 -14.13
N LEU A 10 1.36 18.42 -14.34
CA LEU A 10 0.18 17.79 -14.94
C LEU A 10 -0.13 16.50 -14.20
N GLY A 11 -1.36 16.34 -13.73
CA GLY A 11 -1.89 15.10 -13.18
C GLY A 11 -2.55 14.25 -14.27
N VAL A 12 -2.49 12.93 -14.12
CA VAL A 12 -3.29 11.98 -14.91
C VAL A 12 -3.83 10.93 -13.96
N THR A 13 -5.15 10.75 -13.94
CA THR A 13 -5.82 9.74 -13.11
C THR A 13 -7.19 9.40 -13.69
N PRO A 14 -7.63 8.12 -13.70
CA PRO A 14 -8.97 7.75 -14.13
C PRO A 14 -10.04 8.10 -13.08
N GLU A 15 -9.63 8.37 -11.85
CA GLU A 15 -10.54 8.53 -10.72
C GLU A 15 -11.12 9.94 -10.58
N LYS A 16 -12.30 10.00 -9.97
CA LYS A 16 -12.99 11.26 -9.65
C LYS A 16 -12.18 12.21 -8.76
N ILE A 17 -11.18 11.69 -8.02
CA ILE A 17 -10.24 12.49 -7.22
C ILE A 17 -9.48 13.53 -8.07
N GLY A 18 -9.34 13.30 -9.37
CA GLY A 18 -8.79 14.28 -10.32
C GLY A 18 -9.52 15.62 -10.30
N LYS A 19 -10.84 15.63 -10.03
CA LYS A 19 -11.63 16.85 -9.87
C LYS A 19 -11.15 17.71 -8.68
N ILE A 20 -10.71 17.05 -7.60
CA ILE A 20 -10.16 17.75 -6.42
C ILE A 20 -8.83 18.42 -6.78
N ALA A 21 -7.98 17.76 -7.56
CA ALA A 21 -6.73 18.34 -8.03
C ALA A 21 -6.99 19.56 -8.94
N ILE A 22 -7.95 19.48 -9.85
CA ILE A 22 -8.36 20.59 -10.73
C ILE A 22 -8.87 21.78 -9.89
N LYS A 23 -9.75 21.54 -8.89
CA LYS A 23 -10.23 22.61 -7.98
C LYS A 23 -9.08 23.29 -7.21
N LYS A 24 -7.99 22.54 -6.92
CA LYS A 24 -6.77 23.09 -6.31
C LYS A 24 -5.83 23.77 -7.32
N GLY A 25 -6.28 23.96 -8.57
CA GLY A 25 -5.52 24.61 -9.65
C GLY A 25 -4.36 23.76 -10.17
N ILE A 26 -4.46 22.42 -10.10
CA ILE A 26 -3.50 21.50 -10.71
C ILE A 26 -4.14 20.95 -11.99
N PRO A 27 -3.62 21.30 -13.18
CA PRO A 27 -4.10 20.73 -14.45
C PRO A 27 -4.07 19.20 -14.36
N THR A 28 -5.21 18.55 -14.64
CA THR A 28 -5.33 17.09 -14.50
C THR A 28 -6.18 16.54 -15.64
N ILE A 29 -5.70 15.48 -16.26
CA ILE A 29 -6.44 14.68 -17.24
C ILE A 29 -7.12 13.55 -16.47
N ILE A 30 -8.45 13.48 -16.54
CA ILE A 30 -9.23 12.40 -15.93
C ILE A 30 -9.38 11.30 -16.98
N ASP A 31 -8.40 10.40 -17.04
CA ASP A 31 -8.32 9.28 -17.97
C ASP A 31 -7.20 8.32 -17.54
N TYR A 32 -7.21 7.10 -18.07
CA TYR A 32 -6.11 6.14 -17.90
C TYR A 32 -4.87 6.62 -18.67
N PHE A 33 -3.71 6.61 -18.02
CA PHE A 33 -2.46 6.87 -18.71
C PHE A 33 -2.13 5.73 -19.67
N ASN A 34 -2.06 6.02 -20.97
CA ASN A 34 -1.80 5.06 -22.04
C ASN A 34 -1.15 5.76 -23.23
N LYS A 35 -0.91 5.04 -24.34
CA LYS A 35 -0.29 5.59 -25.55
C LYS A 35 -1.05 6.80 -26.10
N ARG A 36 -2.39 6.76 -26.12
CA ARG A 36 -3.25 7.87 -26.61
C ARG A 36 -3.06 9.12 -25.74
N ILE A 37 -3.14 8.97 -24.42
CA ILE A 37 -2.96 10.09 -23.48
C ILE A 37 -1.51 10.61 -23.50
N SER A 38 -0.52 9.74 -23.57
CA SER A 38 0.89 10.11 -23.76
C SER A 38 1.07 11.01 -24.98
N SER A 39 0.54 10.62 -26.14
CA SER A 39 0.62 11.41 -27.38
C SER A 39 -0.08 12.76 -27.24
N LYS A 40 -1.26 12.85 -26.61
CA LYS A 40 -1.95 14.11 -26.32
C LYS A 40 -1.12 15.02 -25.43
N ILE A 41 -0.48 14.47 -24.38
CA ILE A 41 0.38 15.21 -23.46
C ILE A 41 1.58 15.79 -24.22
N ILE A 42 2.25 14.98 -25.03
CA ILE A 42 3.42 15.41 -25.79
C ILE A 42 3.05 16.54 -26.76
N LYS A 43 1.93 16.38 -27.50
CA LYS A 43 1.45 17.41 -28.43
C LYS A 43 1.13 18.74 -27.75
N LYS A 44 0.48 18.69 -26.57
CA LYS A 44 -0.01 19.92 -25.88
C LYS A 44 1.03 20.55 -24.97
N TYR A 45 1.85 19.73 -24.27
CA TYR A 45 2.72 20.19 -23.19
C TYR A 45 4.21 19.91 -23.42
N GLY A 46 4.53 19.12 -24.47
CA GLY A 46 5.88 18.60 -24.70
C GLY A 46 6.23 17.42 -23.79
N LYS A 47 7.47 16.93 -23.91
CA LYS A 47 7.98 15.84 -23.11
C LYS A 47 8.27 16.28 -21.67
N ALA A 48 8.07 15.36 -20.72
CA ALA A 48 8.26 15.60 -19.30
C ALA A 48 9.72 15.39 -18.87
N LYS A 49 10.23 16.24 -18.00
CA LYS A 49 11.53 16.05 -17.35
C LYS A 49 11.44 15.01 -16.24
N ILE A 50 10.31 14.98 -15.50
CA ILE A 50 10.07 14.04 -14.41
C ILE A 50 8.66 13.45 -14.59
N ILE A 51 8.55 12.14 -14.46
CA ILE A 51 7.28 11.42 -14.33
C ILE A 51 7.32 10.63 -13.03
N THR A 52 6.26 10.74 -12.23
CA THR A 52 6.13 9.98 -10.97
C THR A 52 4.93 9.07 -11.02
N ALA A 53 5.07 7.85 -10.48
CA ALA A 53 4.00 6.90 -10.26
C ALA A 53 4.17 6.27 -8.87
N THR A 54 3.30 6.66 -7.93
CA THR A 54 3.38 6.21 -6.53
C THR A 54 2.18 5.34 -6.20
N ASN A 55 2.42 4.09 -5.81
CA ASN A 55 1.42 3.09 -5.48
C ASN A 55 0.38 2.86 -6.60
N VAL A 56 0.86 2.84 -7.84
CA VAL A 56 0.03 2.69 -9.05
C VAL A 56 0.34 1.40 -9.79
N PHE A 57 1.62 1.00 -9.86
CA PHE A 57 2.08 -0.12 -10.70
C PHE A 57 1.49 -1.47 -10.31
N ALA A 58 1.17 -1.68 -9.04
CA ALA A 58 0.53 -2.91 -8.56
C ALA A 58 -0.87 -3.11 -9.15
N HIS A 59 -1.57 -2.02 -9.48
CA HIS A 59 -2.97 -2.01 -9.95
C HIS A 59 -3.12 -2.01 -11.47
N ILE A 60 -2.02 -1.94 -12.22
CA ILE A 60 -2.06 -1.82 -13.68
C ILE A 60 -2.00 -3.20 -14.32
N ASP A 61 -2.98 -3.54 -15.16
CA ASP A 61 -2.99 -4.79 -15.90
C ASP A 61 -1.94 -4.78 -17.02
N ASP A 62 -2.02 -3.86 -17.97
CA ASP A 62 -1.05 -3.75 -19.07
C ASP A 62 0.15 -2.87 -18.73
N ILE A 63 0.99 -3.35 -17.82
CA ILE A 63 2.15 -2.62 -17.33
C ILE A 63 3.19 -2.34 -18.44
N ASN A 64 3.29 -3.22 -19.44
CA ASN A 64 4.24 -3.04 -20.54
C ASN A 64 3.90 -1.81 -21.40
N ASN A 65 2.65 -1.61 -21.75
CA ASN A 65 2.21 -0.44 -22.51
C ASN A 65 2.32 0.85 -21.70
N ILE A 66 2.11 0.79 -20.37
CA ILE A 66 2.36 1.93 -19.49
C ILE A 66 3.83 2.33 -19.51
N VAL A 67 4.75 1.38 -19.34
CA VAL A 67 6.20 1.69 -19.34
C VAL A 67 6.67 2.23 -20.71
N LYS A 68 6.13 1.69 -21.83
CA LYS A 68 6.36 2.25 -23.17
C LYS A 68 5.90 3.71 -23.25
N SER A 69 4.69 4.00 -22.75
CA SER A 69 4.10 5.34 -22.76
C SER A 69 4.86 6.30 -21.87
N ILE A 70 5.33 5.85 -20.70
CA ILE A 70 6.24 6.63 -19.83
C ILE A 70 7.50 7.01 -20.57
N LYS A 71 8.19 6.02 -21.18
CA LYS A 71 9.41 6.27 -21.96
C LYS A 71 9.19 7.26 -23.11
N GLN A 72 8.06 7.14 -23.81
CA GLN A 72 7.71 8.04 -24.91
C GLN A 72 7.52 9.47 -24.41
N THR A 73 6.87 9.64 -23.24
CA THR A 73 6.57 10.93 -22.64
C THR A 73 7.81 11.61 -22.02
N LEU A 74 8.83 10.84 -21.61
CA LEU A 74 10.04 11.37 -21.01
C LEU A 74 10.93 12.08 -22.05
N LYS A 75 11.56 13.19 -21.64
CA LYS A 75 12.73 13.77 -22.33
C LYS A 75 13.88 12.76 -22.38
N GLU A 76 14.90 13.02 -23.23
CA GLU A 76 16.06 12.15 -23.37
C GLU A 76 16.84 11.99 -22.04
N ASP A 77 16.90 13.05 -21.25
CA ASP A 77 17.50 13.11 -19.91
C ASP A 77 16.44 13.14 -18.80
N GLY A 78 15.21 12.73 -19.12
CA GLY A 78 14.10 12.70 -18.17
C GLY A 78 14.22 11.55 -17.19
N VAL A 79 13.63 11.72 -16.00
CA VAL A 79 13.63 10.74 -14.90
C VAL A 79 12.22 10.23 -14.65
N PHE A 80 12.09 8.91 -14.60
CA PHE A 80 10.93 8.21 -14.10
C PHE A 80 11.16 7.79 -12.65
N ILE A 81 10.23 8.13 -11.77
CA ILE A 81 10.25 7.75 -10.34
C ILE A 81 9.04 6.88 -10.06
N SER A 82 9.29 5.62 -9.74
CA SER A 82 8.24 4.69 -9.30
C SER A 82 8.40 4.37 -7.83
N GLU A 83 7.30 4.42 -7.09
CA GLU A 83 7.23 3.90 -5.73
C GLU A 83 6.15 2.82 -5.67
N SER A 84 6.51 1.67 -5.14
CA SER A 84 5.61 0.51 -5.04
C SER A 84 5.84 -0.22 -3.73
N HIS A 85 4.81 -0.92 -3.24
CA HIS A 85 4.94 -1.85 -2.14
C HIS A 85 6.06 -2.86 -2.43
N TYR A 86 6.92 -3.12 -1.46
CA TYR A 86 8.16 -3.85 -1.66
C TYR A 86 8.05 -5.29 -1.19
N LEU A 87 8.36 -6.25 -2.07
CA LEU A 87 8.27 -7.68 -1.79
C LEU A 87 9.16 -8.13 -0.62
N LEU A 88 10.34 -7.53 -0.46
CA LEU A 88 11.27 -7.93 0.60
C LEU A 88 10.70 -7.70 2.01
N PRO A 89 10.28 -6.49 2.43
CA PRO A 89 9.63 -6.29 3.71
C PRO A 89 8.30 -7.05 3.82
N LEU A 90 7.54 -7.20 2.74
CA LEU A 90 6.31 -8.00 2.73
C LEU A 90 6.57 -9.41 3.27
N ILE A 91 7.59 -10.09 2.74
CA ILE A 91 7.98 -11.44 3.17
C ILE A 91 8.54 -11.44 4.59
N GLN A 92 9.41 -10.47 4.91
CA GLN A 92 10.07 -10.38 6.22
C GLN A 92 9.10 -10.10 7.36
N THR A 93 8.07 -9.32 7.12
CA THR A 93 7.07 -8.93 8.13
C THR A 93 5.70 -9.56 7.92
N VAL A 94 5.67 -10.65 7.14
CA VAL A 94 4.49 -11.55 7.00
C VAL A 94 3.23 -10.79 6.57
N GLN A 95 3.35 -9.86 5.62
CA GLN A 95 2.25 -9.00 5.17
C GLN A 95 1.32 -9.69 4.16
N TYR A 96 0.83 -10.90 4.45
CA TYR A 96 -0.09 -11.61 3.58
C TYR A 96 -1.45 -10.90 3.45
N ASP A 97 -1.79 -10.06 4.39
CA ASP A 97 -2.98 -9.22 4.38
C ASP A 97 -3.04 -8.23 3.21
N THR A 98 -1.90 -7.97 2.56
CA THR A 98 -1.84 -7.15 1.34
C THR A 98 -2.18 -7.92 0.06
N ILE A 99 -2.44 -9.24 0.15
CA ILE A 99 -2.78 -10.07 -1.00
C ILE A 99 -4.30 -10.00 -1.22
N TYR A 100 -4.73 -9.08 -2.06
CA TYR A 100 -6.12 -8.87 -2.46
C TYR A 100 -6.21 -8.49 -3.95
N HIS A 101 -7.41 -8.53 -4.51
CA HIS A 101 -7.66 -8.48 -5.96
C HIS A 101 -7.12 -7.22 -6.67
N GLU A 102 -6.99 -6.10 -5.99
CA GLU A 102 -6.44 -4.86 -6.58
C GLU A 102 -4.91 -4.92 -6.77
N HIS A 103 -4.20 -5.76 -6.00
CA HIS A 103 -2.76 -5.92 -6.11
C HIS A 103 -2.42 -7.05 -7.10
N LEU A 104 -2.40 -6.74 -8.38
CA LEU A 104 -2.09 -7.71 -9.44
C LEU A 104 -0.63 -8.17 -9.42
N ARG A 105 0.27 -7.39 -8.78
CA ARG A 105 1.72 -7.64 -8.79
C ARG A 105 2.39 -7.15 -7.51
N TYR A 106 3.46 -7.85 -7.14
CA TYR A 106 4.37 -7.49 -6.04
C TYR A 106 5.75 -7.32 -6.60
N TYR A 107 6.41 -6.21 -6.26
CA TYR A 107 7.67 -5.83 -6.88
C TYR A 107 8.87 -6.04 -5.97
N SER A 108 9.93 -6.64 -6.54
CA SER A 108 11.31 -6.55 -6.08
C SER A 108 12.06 -5.55 -6.97
N LEU A 109 13.27 -5.15 -6.56
CA LEU A 109 14.15 -4.36 -7.44
C LEU A 109 14.50 -5.14 -8.71
N GLU A 110 14.70 -6.46 -8.58
CA GLU A 110 15.01 -7.33 -9.71
C GLU A 110 13.88 -7.35 -10.73
N SER A 111 12.62 -7.54 -10.29
CA SER A 111 11.46 -7.53 -11.19
C SER A 111 11.22 -6.17 -11.84
N LEU A 112 11.39 -5.07 -11.09
CA LEU A 112 11.32 -3.72 -11.67
C LEU A 112 12.43 -3.47 -12.69
N ASN A 113 13.64 -3.92 -12.39
CA ASN A 113 14.78 -3.80 -13.30
C ASN A 113 14.57 -4.59 -14.60
N PHE A 114 14.03 -5.82 -14.50
CA PHE A 114 13.67 -6.60 -15.67
C PHE A 114 12.63 -5.88 -16.53
N LEU A 115 11.54 -5.41 -15.91
CA LEU A 115 10.48 -4.67 -16.58
C LEU A 115 11.02 -3.42 -17.30
N LEU A 116 11.78 -2.59 -16.60
CA LEU A 116 12.28 -1.31 -17.12
C LEU A 116 13.34 -1.52 -18.21
N LYS A 117 14.25 -2.49 -18.05
CA LYS A 117 15.25 -2.84 -19.05
C LYS A 117 14.64 -3.32 -20.36
N LYS A 118 13.57 -4.12 -20.30
CA LYS A 118 12.81 -4.55 -21.49
C LYS A 118 12.38 -3.37 -22.35
N HIS A 119 12.13 -2.22 -21.73
CA HIS A 119 11.74 -0.97 -22.40
C HIS A 119 12.88 0.04 -22.56
N LYS A 120 14.16 -0.41 -22.43
CA LYS A 120 15.36 0.43 -22.57
C LYS A 120 15.39 1.60 -21.58
N LEU A 121 14.84 1.39 -20.37
CA LEU A 121 15.03 2.23 -19.19
C LEU A 121 15.98 1.53 -18.23
N GLU A 122 16.80 2.30 -17.52
CA GLU A 122 17.80 1.81 -16.58
C GLU A 122 17.57 2.42 -15.20
N ILE A 123 17.54 1.58 -14.18
CA ILE A 123 17.48 2.05 -12.79
C ILE A 123 18.86 2.53 -12.39
N PHE A 124 18.98 3.82 -12.09
CA PHE A 124 20.24 4.41 -11.66
C PHE A 124 20.29 4.68 -10.15
N ASP A 125 19.12 4.73 -9.47
CA ASP A 125 19.09 4.89 -8.02
C ASP A 125 17.87 4.23 -7.40
N VAL A 126 17.95 3.92 -6.08
CA VAL A 126 16.90 3.24 -5.31
C VAL A 126 16.90 3.70 -3.86
N LYS A 127 15.71 3.76 -3.25
CA LYS A 127 15.53 3.99 -1.81
C LYS A 127 14.44 3.09 -1.25
N GLU A 128 14.68 2.53 -0.08
CA GLU A 128 13.62 1.94 0.74
C GLU A 128 12.86 3.06 1.45
N ILE A 129 11.55 2.96 1.49
CA ILE A 129 10.64 3.92 2.10
C ILE A 129 9.78 3.17 3.11
N SER A 130 9.56 3.75 4.29
CA SER A 130 8.82 3.09 5.39
C SER A 130 7.30 3.07 5.20
N THR A 131 6.76 3.77 4.21
CA THR A 131 5.31 3.84 3.96
C THR A 131 4.72 2.47 3.64
N HIS A 132 3.45 2.27 4.01
CA HIS A 132 2.65 1.06 3.72
C HIS A 132 3.25 -0.27 4.21
N GLY A 133 4.08 -0.23 5.27
CA GLY A 133 4.77 -1.42 5.77
C GLY A 133 6.06 -1.77 5.01
N GLY A 134 6.52 -0.87 4.16
CA GLY A 134 7.76 -0.94 3.38
C GLY A 134 7.52 -0.87 1.88
N SER A 135 8.05 0.19 1.27
CA SER A 135 8.00 0.45 -0.17
C SER A 135 9.39 0.57 -0.76
N ILE A 136 9.50 0.36 -2.05
CA ILE A 136 10.71 0.61 -2.82
C ILE A 136 10.47 1.75 -3.80
N ARG A 137 11.31 2.78 -3.75
CA ARG A 137 11.30 3.87 -4.73
C ARG A 137 12.50 3.72 -5.64
N VAL A 138 12.25 3.59 -6.95
CA VAL A 138 13.28 3.49 -7.96
C VAL A 138 13.31 4.74 -8.83
N TYR A 139 14.50 5.12 -9.23
CA TYR A 139 14.75 6.23 -10.15
C TYR A 139 15.33 5.64 -11.43
N ALA A 140 14.63 5.82 -12.54
CA ALA A 140 15.05 5.28 -13.84
C ALA A 140 15.07 6.36 -14.91
N SER A 141 15.93 6.15 -15.91
CA SER A 141 16.05 7.00 -17.07
C SER A 141 16.42 6.17 -18.29
N ARG A 142 16.59 6.79 -19.44
CA ARG A 142 17.16 6.10 -20.59
C ARG A 142 18.57 5.59 -20.25
N LYS A 143 18.90 4.42 -20.79
CA LYS A 143 20.19 3.76 -20.53
C LYS A 143 21.38 4.73 -20.74
N GLY A 144 22.31 4.73 -19.79
CA GLY A 144 23.55 5.51 -19.84
C GLY A 144 23.42 7.00 -19.56
N LYS A 145 22.23 7.52 -19.20
CA LYS A 145 22.05 8.95 -18.91
C LYS A 145 22.50 9.37 -17.51
N TYR A 146 22.50 8.42 -16.56
CA TYR A 146 22.91 8.66 -15.17
C TYR A 146 23.83 7.57 -14.68
N LYS A 147 24.79 7.93 -13.84
CA LYS A 147 25.67 6.95 -13.16
C LYS A 147 24.87 6.11 -12.18
N ILE A 148 25.00 4.78 -12.25
CA ILE A 148 24.32 3.86 -11.33
C ILE A 148 24.92 4.01 -9.93
N SER A 149 24.08 4.32 -8.96
CA SER A 149 24.47 4.50 -7.55
C SER A 149 24.89 3.19 -6.88
N GLN A 150 25.73 3.29 -5.86
CA GLN A 150 26.09 2.13 -5.04
C GLN A 150 24.89 1.53 -4.29
N ARG A 151 23.83 2.34 -4.04
CA ARG A 151 22.59 1.87 -3.43
C ARG A 151 21.94 0.77 -4.26
N VAL A 152 21.91 0.91 -5.58
CA VAL A 152 21.36 -0.11 -6.49
C VAL A 152 22.10 -1.43 -6.34
N LYS A 153 23.43 -1.41 -6.35
CA LYS A 153 24.27 -2.61 -6.18
C LYS A 153 24.07 -3.29 -4.82
N LYS A 154 24.02 -2.48 -3.75
CA LYS A 154 23.75 -2.96 -2.38
C LYS A 154 22.35 -3.58 -2.27
N GLN A 155 21.33 -2.98 -2.90
CA GLN A 155 19.97 -3.46 -2.86
C GLN A 155 19.80 -4.79 -3.59
N PHE A 156 20.42 -4.98 -4.76
CA PHE A 156 20.45 -6.28 -5.45
C PHE A 156 21.11 -7.37 -4.59
N LYS A 157 22.24 -7.07 -3.93
CA LYS A 157 22.88 -8.01 -3.00
C LYS A 157 21.96 -8.40 -1.85
N LYS A 158 21.25 -7.40 -1.28
CA LYS A 158 20.28 -7.60 -0.20
C LYS A 158 19.14 -8.51 -0.66
N GLU A 159 18.55 -8.26 -1.83
CA GLU A 159 17.48 -9.11 -2.39
C GLU A 159 17.97 -10.54 -2.62
N LYS A 160 19.11 -10.74 -3.29
CA LYS A 160 19.66 -12.07 -3.55
C LYS A 160 19.86 -12.89 -2.27
N LYS A 161 20.25 -12.22 -1.17
CA LYS A 161 20.39 -12.87 0.14
C LYS A 161 19.06 -13.26 0.77
N HIS A 162 18.02 -12.44 0.60
CA HIS A 162 16.77 -12.53 1.37
C HIS A 162 15.51 -12.88 0.56
N LEU A 163 15.56 -12.83 -0.77
CA LEU A 163 14.49 -13.28 -1.65
C LEU A 163 14.93 -14.55 -2.39
N ASN A 164 14.78 -15.70 -1.74
CA ASN A 164 15.15 -17.01 -2.27
C ASN A 164 14.12 -18.07 -1.83
N LYS A 165 14.20 -19.27 -2.39
CA LYS A 165 13.26 -20.36 -2.10
C LYS A 165 13.04 -20.58 -0.60
N LYS A 166 14.12 -20.62 0.19
CA LYS A 166 14.05 -20.81 1.65
C LYS A 166 13.26 -19.70 2.34
N SER A 167 13.40 -18.45 1.88
CA SER A 167 12.66 -17.30 2.44
C SER A 167 11.16 -17.39 2.14
N PHE A 168 10.77 -17.85 0.94
CA PHE A 168 9.36 -18.06 0.58
C PHE A 168 8.76 -19.23 1.36
N GLU A 169 9.47 -20.33 1.53
CA GLU A 169 9.03 -21.45 2.36
C GLU A 169 8.84 -21.03 3.82
N LYS A 170 9.78 -20.23 4.36
CA LYS A 170 9.64 -19.63 5.70
C LYS A 170 8.44 -18.70 5.78
N PHE A 171 8.23 -17.86 4.77
CA PHE A 171 7.07 -16.98 4.70
C PHE A 171 5.76 -17.79 4.76
N LYS A 172 5.63 -18.84 3.93
CA LYS A 172 4.47 -19.75 3.96
C LYS A 172 4.20 -20.32 5.36
N LYS A 173 5.25 -20.84 6.02
CA LYS A 173 5.14 -21.35 7.40
C LYS A 173 4.71 -20.26 8.39
N ASN A 174 5.30 -19.06 8.28
CA ASN A 174 4.98 -17.94 9.16
C ASN A 174 3.54 -17.43 8.96
N VAL A 175 3.01 -17.45 7.74
CA VAL A 175 1.60 -17.10 7.46
C VAL A 175 0.67 -18.07 8.19
N ILE A 176 0.92 -19.37 8.09
CA ILE A 176 0.12 -20.39 8.80
C ILE A 176 0.21 -20.20 10.31
N SER A 177 1.42 -20.04 10.84
CA SER A 177 1.63 -19.81 12.28
C SER A 177 0.96 -18.53 12.77
N SER A 178 1.03 -17.45 11.97
CA SER A 178 0.37 -16.18 12.29
C SER A 178 -1.15 -16.34 12.36
N LYS A 179 -1.76 -17.09 11.41
CA LYS A 179 -3.19 -17.41 11.44
C LYS A 179 -3.56 -18.10 12.75
N ILE A 180 -2.89 -19.20 13.07
CA ILE A 180 -3.17 -20.00 14.26
C ILE A 180 -3.00 -19.17 15.54
N ASN A 181 -1.88 -18.44 15.64
CA ASN A 181 -1.57 -17.63 16.81
C ASN A 181 -2.57 -16.50 17.03
N LEU A 182 -3.00 -15.83 15.96
CA LEU A 182 -3.97 -14.74 16.06
C LEU A 182 -5.35 -15.30 16.44
N PHE A 183 -5.75 -16.41 15.85
CA PHE A 183 -7.01 -17.08 16.21
C PHE A 183 -7.01 -17.49 17.68
N ASN A 184 -5.96 -18.14 18.17
CA ASN A 184 -5.83 -18.54 19.57
C ASN A 184 -5.81 -17.34 20.52
N LEU A 185 -5.20 -16.22 20.12
CA LEU A 185 -5.20 -14.99 20.92
C LEU A 185 -6.62 -14.43 21.05
N ILE A 186 -7.36 -14.35 19.94
CA ILE A 186 -8.74 -13.88 19.89
C ILE A 186 -9.64 -14.83 20.72
N LYS A 187 -9.49 -16.15 20.53
CA LYS A 187 -10.24 -17.15 21.31
C LYS A 187 -10.08 -16.92 22.82
N LYS A 188 -8.84 -16.77 23.31
CA LYS A 188 -8.58 -16.52 24.75
C LYS A 188 -9.23 -15.22 25.27
N ILE A 189 -9.46 -14.25 24.41
CA ILE A 189 -10.16 -13.00 24.75
C ILE A 189 -11.67 -13.25 24.81
N LYS A 190 -12.23 -13.94 23.82
CA LYS A 190 -13.66 -14.27 23.76
C LYS A 190 -14.08 -15.24 24.87
N ASP A 191 -13.23 -16.22 25.24
CA ASP A 191 -13.49 -17.14 26.39
C ASP A 191 -13.66 -16.37 27.71
N LYS A 192 -13.21 -15.11 27.79
CA LYS A 192 -13.40 -14.21 28.93
C LYS A 192 -14.57 -13.23 28.75
N ASN A 193 -15.45 -13.49 27.78
CA ASN A 193 -16.59 -12.63 27.42
C ASN A 193 -16.21 -11.17 27.14
N LYS A 194 -15.01 -10.94 26.52
CA LYS A 194 -14.51 -9.62 26.20
C LYS A 194 -14.92 -9.21 24.79
N ASN A 195 -15.24 -7.92 24.62
CA ASN A 195 -15.63 -7.32 23.34
C ASN A 195 -14.42 -6.90 22.52
N ILE A 196 -14.47 -7.17 21.20
CA ILE A 196 -13.41 -6.82 20.25
C ILE A 196 -14.02 -5.99 19.11
N PHE A 197 -13.54 -4.75 18.92
CA PHE A 197 -13.83 -3.98 17.73
C PHE A 197 -12.59 -3.91 16.82
N GLY A 198 -12.80 -3.83 15.51
CA GLY A 198 -11.76 -3.56 14.54
C GLY A 198 -11.52 -2.05 14.38
N VAL A 199 -10.33 -1.64 13.95
CA VAL A 199 -10.01 -0.25 13.59
C VAL A 199 -9.42 -0.19 12.21
N GLY A 200 -10.10 0.59 11.35
CA GLY A 200 -9.82 0.75 9.93
C GLY A 200 -10.37 -0.39 9.08
N ALA A 201 -11.03 -0.06 7.98
CA ALA A 201 -11.55 -1.00 6.99
C ALA A 201 -10.81 -0.87 5.63
N PRO A 202 -9.46 -0.91 5.56
CA PRO A 202 -8.75 -0.99 4.30
C PRO A 202 -8.97 -2.37 3.65
N SER A 203 -8.71 -2.50 2.34
CA SER A 203 -8.83 -3.78 1.61
C SER A 203 -8.09 -4.94 2.30
N ARG A 204 -6.95 -4.64 2.92
CA ARG A 204 -6.16 -5.62 3.70
C ARG A 204 -6.89 -6.18 4.94
N ALA A 205 -7.83 -5.42 5.52
CA ALA A 205 -8.65 -5.91 6.63
C ALA A 205 -9.54 -7.06 6.16
N SER A 206 -10.16 -6.94 4.98
CA SER A 206 -10.97 -8.02 4.41
C SER A 206 -10.17 -9.29 4.19
N THR A 207 -8.93 -9.17 3.66
CA THR A 207 -8.05 -10.34 3.48
C THR A 207 -7.76 -11.04 4.82
N LEU A 208 -7.39 -10.27 5.83
CA LEU A 208 -7.05 -10.82 7.14
C LEU A 208 -8.26 -11.49 7.79
N ILE A 209 -9.39 -10.80 7.83
CA ILE A 209 -10.64 -11.26 8.44
C ILE A 209 -11.13 -12.55 7.77
N ASN A 210 -11.24 -12.58 6.44
CA ASN A 210 -11.70 -13.75 5.71
C ASN A 210 -10.71 -14.93 5.82
N TYR A 211 -9.39 -14.65 5.76
CA TYR A 211 -8.39 -15.72 5.89
C TYR A 211 -8.40 -16.37 7.26
N LEU A 212 -8.71 -15.62 8.32
CA LEU A 212 -8.87 -16.16 9.68
C LEU A 212 -10.24 -16.80 9.90
N GLY A 213 -11.24 -16.51 9.06
CA GLY A 213 -12.62 -16.94 9.29
C GLY A 213 -13.28 -16.19 10.46
N LEU A 214 -12.95 -14.90 10.61
CA LEU A 214 -13.59 -14.03 11.62
C LEU A 214 -14.91 -13.49 11.08
N ASP A 215 -15.91 -13.41 11.96
CA ASP A 215 -17.26 -12.96 11.66
C ASP A 215 -17.78 -11.98 12.72
N GLN A 216 -19.06 -11.63 12.66
CA GLN A 216 -19.73 -10.72 13.59
C GLN A 216 -19.89 -11.27 15.01
N ASP A 217 -19.76 -12.59 15.21
CA ASP A 217 -19.82 -13.23 16.54
C ASP A 217 -18.49 -13.07 17.28
N ILE A 218 -17.42 -12.79 16.52
CA ILE A 218 -16.05 -12.61 17.01
C ILE A 218 -15.66 -11.13 17.09
N ILE A 219 -15.92 -10.38 16.01
CA ILE A 219 -15.66 -8.94 15.92
C ILE A 219 -17.00 -8.20 15.80
N ASP A 220 -17.37 -7.46 16.83
CA ASP A 220 -18.68 -6.78 16.90
C ASP A 220 -18.87 -5.75 15.78
N CYS A 221 -17.84 -5.00 15.43
CA CYS A 221 -17.83 -4.02 14.34
C CYS A 221 -16.40 -3.62 13.96
N VAL A 222 -16.27 -2.93 12.82
CA VAL A 222 -15.04 -2.25 12.42
C VAL A 222 -15.28 -0.75 12.37
N LEU A 223 -14.41 0.01 13.01
CA LEU A 223 -14.51 1.46 13.13
C LEU A 223 -13.77 2.15 11.98
N GLU A 224 -14.39 3.14 11.40
CA GLU A 224 -13.82 4.04 10.40
C GLU A 224 -13.92 5.50 10.84
N ILE A 225 -13.02 6.32 10.30
CA ILE A 225 -13.02 7.77 10.56
C ILE A 225 -14.31 8.42 10.07
N ASN A 226 -14.78 9.40 10.79
CA ASN A 226 -15.97 10.19 10.42
C ASN A 226 -15.87 10.67 8.96
N GLY A 227 -16.97 10.53 8.23
CA GLY A 227 -17.08 10.91 6.81
C GLY A 227 -16.54 9.88 5.82
N SER A 228 -16.07 8.71 6.27
CA SER A 228 -15.73 7.61 5.38
C SER A 228 -16.98 7.06 4.67
N TYR A 229 -16.93 6.92 3.34
CA TYR A 229 -18.01 6.33 2.54
C TYR A 229 -18.28 4.85 2.84
N LYS A 230 -17.41 4.22 3.63
CA LYS A 230 -17.53 2.82 4.03
C LYS A 230 -18.50 2.64 5.19
N ILE A 231 -18.75 3.68 5.99
CA ILE A 231 -19.67 3.63 7.12
C ILE A 231 -21.08 3.26 6.62
N GLY A 232 -21.75 2.35 7.34
CA GLY A 232 -23.06 1.81 6.95
C GLY A 232 -22.99 0.60 6.02
N ASN A 233 -21.79 0.17 5.62
CA ASN A 233 -21.57 -1.06 4.86
C ASN A 233 -21.01 -2.16 5.80
N TYR A 234 -20.66 -3.30 5.20
CA TYR A 234 -20.05 -4.44 5.89
C TYR A 234 -18.64 -4.70 5.36
N ILE A 235 -17.80 -5.34 6.16
CA ILE A 235 -16.53 -5.88 5.67
C ILE A 235 -16.83 -6.93 4.58
N PRO A 236 -16.30 -6.79 3.37
CA PRO A 236 -16.54 -7.72 2.28
C PRO A 236 -16.31 -9.19 2.68
N GLY A 237 -17.28 -10.06 2.36
CA GLY A 237 -17.27 -11.47 2.71
C GLY A 237 -17.75 -11.81 4.12
N THR A 238 -18.26 -10.81 4.88
CA THR A 238 -18.75 -11.00 6.25
C THR A 238 -20.01 -10.17 6.52
N LYS A 239 -20.62 -10.34 7.70
CA LYS A 239 -21.66 -9.47 8.24
C LYS A 239 -21.14 -8.50 9.31
N ILE A 240 -19.84 -8.30 9.43
CA ILE A 240 -19.24 -7.35 10.38
C ILE A 240 -19.54 -5.92 9.90
N PRO A 241 -20.31 -5.11 10.63
CA PRO A 241 -20.69 -3.76 10.22
C PRO A 241 -19.50 -2.80 10.33
N ILE A 242 -19.45 -1.83 9.42
CA ILE A 242 -18.51 -0.72 9.48
C ILE A 242 -19.22 0.49 10.07
N LEU A 243 -18.76 0.93 11.24
CA LEU A 243 -19.37 2.00 12.01
C LEU A 243 -18.44 3.22 12.12
N ASP A 244 -19.04 4.36 12.44
CA ASP A 244 -18.29 5.58 12.73
C ASP A 244 -17.53 5.42 14.06
N GLU A 245 -16.26 5.81 14.09
CA GLU A 245 -15.42 5.74 15.29
C GLU A 245 -15.95 6.55 16.49
N ARG A 246 -16.87 7.51 16.26
CA ARG A 246 -17.55 8.28 17.31
C ARG A 246 -18.38 7.41 18.26
N ILE A 247 -18.75 6.20 17.87
CA ILE A 247 -19.43 5.25 18.76
C ILE A 247 -18.61 4.93 20.02
N LEU A 248 -17.28 5.11 19.97
CA LEU A 248 -16.40 4.91 21.12
C LEU A 248 -16.74 5.82 22.32
N SER A 249 -17.43 6.96 22.12
CA SER A 249 -17.89 7.80 23.21
C SER A 249 -18.98 7.13 24.06
N ASN A 250 -19.78 6.23 23.48
CA ASN A 250 -20.93 5.60 24.12
C ASN A 250 -20.73 4.10 24.38
N LYS A 251 -19.94 3.43 23.56
CA LYS A 251 -19.68 1.99 23.67
C LYS A 251 -18.19 1.72 23.54
N MET A 252 -17.53 1.50 24.67
CA MET A 252 -16.09 1.27 24.73
C MET A 252 -15.80 -0.25 24.75
N PRO A 253 -15.07 -0.80 23.78
CA PRO A 253 -14.71 -2.21 23.80
C PRO A 253 -13.52 -2.46 24.75
N ASP A 254 -13.35 -3.73 25.16
CA ASP A 254 -12.16 -4.16 25.92
C ASP A 254 -10.91 -4.16 25.04
N PHE A 255 -11.06 -4.52 23.76
CA PHE A 255 -9.96 -4.64 22.80
C PHE A 255 -10.26 -3.98 21.47
N LEU A 256 -9.22 -3.39 20.89
CA LEU A 256 -9.21 -2.90 19.51
C LEU A 256 -8.18 -3.66 18.67
N ILE A 257 -8.62 -4.38 17.63
CA ILE A 257 -7.71 -4.97 16.64
C ILE A 257 -7.39 -3.95 15.54
N LEU A 258 -6.10 -3.65 15.34
CA LEU A 258 -5.65 -2.64 14.40
C LEU A 258 -5.37 -3.26 13.02
N PHE A 259 -6.30 -3.13 12.07
CA PHE A 259 -6.10 -3.64 10.71
C PHE A 259 -5.09 -2.82 9.89
N SER A 260 -4.93 -1.54 10.22
CA SER A 260 -3.84 -0.70 9.70
C SER A 260 -2.60 -0.74 10.60
N TRP A 261 -2.19 -1.94 11.03
CA TRP A 261 -1.14 -2.19 12.02
C TRP A 261 0.22 -1.55 11.69
N HIS A 262 0.50 -1.27 10.42
CA HIS A 262 1.74 -0.62 9.98
C HIS A 262 1.85 0.85 10.41
N ILE A 263 0.76 1.46 10.84
CA ILE A 263 0.69 2.79 11.47
C ILE A 263 0.15 2.72 12.91
N LYS A 264 0.36 1.58 13.59
CA LYS A 264 -0.20 1.28 14.90
C LYS A 264 0.10 2.37 15.95
N ASP A 265 1.31 2.93 15.93
CA ASP A 265 1.72 3.91 16.94
C ASP A 265 0.93 5.23 16.82
N GLU A 266 0.66 5.67 15.59
CA GLU A 266 -0.21 6.81 15.31
C GLU A 266 -1.66 6.51 15.71
N LEU A 267 -2.18 5.34 15.32
CA LEU A 267 -3.55 4.92 15.67
C LEU A 267 -3.73 4.82 17.18
N LYS A 268 -2.83 4.16 17.90
CA LYS A 268 -2.85 4.05 19.36
C LYS A 268 -2.89 5.43 20.01
N LYS A 269 -2.00 6.34 19.59
CA LYS A 269 -1.96 7.71 20.11
C LYS A 269 -3.28 8.44 19.91
N ASN A 270 -3.87 8.33 18.71
CA ASN A 270 -5.12 9.01 18.38
C ASN A 270 -6.31 8.42 19.14
N LEU A 271 -6.41 7.09 19.24
CA LEU A 271 -7.48 6.41 19.96
C LEU A 271 -7.41 6.65 21.49
N LYS A 272 -6.22 6.66 22.07
CA LYS A 272 -6.03 7.04 23.47
C LYS A 272 -6.46 8.50 23.74
N LYS A 273 -6.16 9.43 22.84
CA LYS A 273 -6.64 10.82 22.94
C LYS A 273 -8.17 10.91 22.88
N LYS A 274 -8.86 9.97 22.20
CA LYS A 274 -10.31 9.86 22.15
C LYS A 274 -10.90 9.13 23.36
N GLY A 275 -10.09 8.81 24.37
CA GLY A 275 -10.51 8.21 25.64
C GLY A 275 -10.48 6.67 25.66
N PHE A 276 -9.95 5.98 24.64
CA PHE A 276 -9.83 4.52 24.70
C PHE A 276 -8.86 4.08 25.79
N LYS A 277 -9.35 3.25 26.73
CA LYS A 277 -8.60 2.73 27.90
C LYS A 277 -8.31 1.23 27.80
N GLY A 278 -8.87 0.54 26.80
CA GLY A 278 -8.67 -0.89 26.59
C GLY A 278 -7.30 -1.24 26.00
N LYS A 279 -7.17 -2.47 25.52
CA LYS A 279 -5.93 -3.00 24.96
C LYS A 279 -6.00 -3.10 23.43
N PHE A 280 -4.84 -3.05 22.77
CA PHE A 280 -4.73 -3.17 21.34
C PHE A 280 -4.25 -4.55 20.94
N ILE A 281 -4.90 -5.15 19.93
CA ILE A 281 -4.43 -6.35 19.26
C ILE A 281 -3.70 -5.94 18.01
N ILE A 282 -2.42 -6.26 17.91
CA ILE A 282 -1.61 -6.06 16.73
C ILE A 282 -1.53 -7.39 15.99
N PRO A 283 -2.17 -7.53 14.80
CA PRO A 283 -2.30 -8.82 14.15
C PRO A 283 -1.01 -9.31 13.49
N LEU A 284 -0.18 -8.41 12.99
CA LEU A 284 1.02 -8.72 12.20
C LEU A 284 2.22 -7.86 12.65
N PRO A 285 3.47 -8.30 12.39
CA PRO A 285 3.87 -9.63 11.85
C PRO A 285 3.69 -10.78 12.85
N TYR A 286 3.66 -10.50 14.14
CA TYR A 286 3.44 -11.45 15.22
C TYR A 286 2.26 -10.98 16.08
N PRO A 287 1.18 -11.78 16.15
CA PRO A 287 0.01 -11.42 16.93
C PRO A 287 0.35 -11.20 18.39
N ARG A 288 -0.07 -10.06 18.93
CA ARG A 288 0.21 -9.68 20.32
C ARG A 288 -0.76 -8.61 20.83
N ILE A 289 -0.82 -8.51 22.16
CA ILE A 289 -1.55 -7.45 22.84
C ILE A 289 -0.55 -6.35 23.25
N GLU A 290 -0.93 -5.11 23.02
CA GLU A 290 -0.22 -3.92 23.48
C GLU A 290 -1.17 -3.01 24.28
N THR A 291 -0.66 -2.24 25.21
CA THR A 291 -1.38 -1.19 25.97
C THR A 291 -1.25 0.17 25.27
#